data_1bc98485ddb1ecac528528db420ca713
#
_entry.id   1bc98485ddb1ecac528528db420ca713
#
_cell.length_a   1.000
_cell.length_b   1.000
_cell.length_c   1.000
_cell.angle_alpha   90.00
_cell.angle_beta   90.00
_cell.angle_gamma   90.00
#
_symmetry.space_group_name_H-M   'P 1'
#
loop_
_entity.id
_entity.type
_entity.pdbx_description
1 polymer ?
#
loop_
_entity_poly.entity_id
_entity_poly.type
_entity_poly.pdbx_seq_one_letter_code
_entity_poly.pdbx_strand_id
1 'polypeptide(L)'
;TPQQREDLRKSLVIDDRNSSEKRHESERERAVRIEGIIDKIEGRRKELKVEELSFNSFYEYSVQRIPDICEENRITGIDLSTYRYMMKDFYLGGNHEKTLNENMDSSLFDETFVVFEIDSIKDDPLLFPLVTLIIMDVFLQKMRIKKNRKVLVIEEAWKAIASPLMAEYIKFMYKTARKFWASVGVVTQEIQDIIGSEIVKEAIINNSDVVMLLDQSKFKERFDTIKTILGLTDVDCKKIFTINRLENKEGRSFFREVFIRRGTTSGVYGVEEPRECYMTYTTERAEKEALKLYKRELQCSHQEAIEAYCRDWNTSGIGKALPFAQKVNEAGCVLNLTTKITS
;
A
#
# COMPACT_ATOMS: atom_id res chain seq x y z
N THR A 1 21.42 19.94 6.76
CA THR A 1 22.00 19.22 7.91
C THR A 1 22.94 18.11 7.42
N PRO A 2 23.90 17.61 8.26
CA PRO A 2 24.74 16.47 7.89
C PRO A 2 23.95 15.25 7.44
N GLN A 3 22.80 15.00 8.05
CA GLN A 3 21.90 13.91 7.69
C GLN A 3 21.33 14.09 6.27
N GLN A 4 20.85 15.27 5.92
CA GLN A 4 20.32 15.56 4.57
C GLN A 4 21.40 15.41 3.48
N ARG A 5 22.65 15.79 3.79
CA ARG A 5 23.78 15.58 2.89
C ARG A 5 24.06 14.08 2.65
N GLU A 6 23.99 13.28 3.69
CA GLU A 6 24.19 11.84 3.60
C GLU A 6 23.06 11.15 2.83
N ASP A 7 21.82 11.57 3.02
CA ASP A 7 20.66 11.05 2.30
C ASP A 7 20.71 11.40 0.81
N LEU A 8 21.10 12.65 0.48
CA LEU A 8 21.34 13.07 -0.89
C LEU A 8 22.47 12.27 -1.56
N ARG A 9 23.56 12.00 -0.83
CA ARG A 9 24.66 11.14 -1.31
C ARG A 9 24.17 9.75 -1.63
N LYS A 10 23.39 9.12 -0.74
CA LYS A 10 22.81 7.80 -0.96
C LYS A 10 21.91 7.75 -2.20
N SER A 11 21.04 8.75 -2.37
CA SER A 11 20.18 8.86 -3.54
C SER A 11 20.97 8.95 -4.84
N LEU A 12 21.95 9.87 -4.91
CA LEU A 12 22.79 10.05 -6.10
C LEU A 12 23.62 8.79 -6.44
N VAL A 13 24.10 8.04 -5.45
CA VAL A 13 24.80 6.78 -5.66
C VAL A 13 23.88 5.73 -6.28
N ILE A 14 22.60 5.70 -5.86
CA ILE A 14 21.62 4.77 -6.39
C ILE A 14 21.26 5.13 -7.84
N ASP A 15 20.98 6.40 -8.10
CA ASP A 15 20.63 6.88 -9.44
C ASP A 15 21.75 6.65 -10.44
N ASP A 16 22.99 6.89 -10.04
CA ASP A 16 24.15 6.64 -10.86
C ASP A 16 24.38 5.16 -11.18
N ARG A 17 24.05 4.25 -10.27
CA ARG A 17 24.11 2.79 -10.51
C ARG A 17 23.03 2.30 -11.48
N ASN A 18 21.90 3.01 -11.54
CA ASN A 18 20.78 2.67 -12.40
C ASN A 18 20.82 3.36 -13.77
N SER A 19 21.73 4.32 -13.95
CA SER A 19 21.93 4.99 -15.24
C SER A 19 22.34 3.96 -16.30
N SER A 20 21.67 4.00 -17.45
CA SER A 20 21.96 3.14 -18.60
C SER A 20 23.31 3.42 -19.25
N GLU A 21 23.91 4.56 -18.94
CA GLU A 21 25.26 4.90 -19.35
C GLU A 21 26.28 4.14 -18.48
N LYS A 22 26.83 3.08 -19.03
CA LYS A 22 28.00 2.40 -18.44
C LYS A 22 29.20 3.35 -18.57
N ARG A 23 29.45 4.15 -17.54
CA ARG A 23 30.68 4.92 -17.44
C ARG A 23 31.80 4.01 -16.94
N HIS A 24 32.89 3.92 -17.67
CA HIS A 24 34.15 3.31 -17.22
C HIS A 24 34.86 4.27 -16.25
N GLU A 25 34.28 4.43 -15.08
CA GLU A 25 34.73 5.35 -14.03
C GLU A 25 35.13 4.51 -12.81
N SER A 26 36.29 4.79 -12.23
CA SER A 26 36.69 4.14 -10.98
C SER A 26 35.79 4.57 -9.81
N GLU A 27 35.68 3.75 -8.78
CA GLU A 27 34.90 4.10 -7.58
C GLU A 27 35.31 5.44 -6.95
N ARG A 28 36.61 5.75 -7.03
CA ARG A 28 37.16 7.01 -6.51
C ARG A 28 36.72 8.22 -7.33
N GLU A 29 36.79 8.12 -8.65
CA GLU A 29 36.33 9.18 -9.58
C GLU A 29 34.84 9.40 -9.44
N ARG A 30 34.09 8.33 -9.28
CA ARG A 30 32.65 8.37 -9.02
C ARG A 30 32.32 9.09 -7.72
N ALA A 31 33.03 8.78 -6.63
CA ALA A 31 32.84 9.44 -5.34
C ALA A 31 33.13 10.95 -5.45
N VAL A 32 34.20 11.34 -6.12
CA VAL A 32 34.56 12.75 -6.34
C VAL A 32 33.48 13.48 -7.17
N ARG A 33 32.97 12.82 -8.21
CA ARG A 33 31.89 13.39 -9.04
C ARG A 33 30.60 13.59 -8.24
N ILE A 34 30.20 12.61 -7.44
CA ILE A 34 29.01 12.71 -6.58
C ILE A 34 29.16 13.84 -5.57
N GLU A 35 30.30 13.95 -4.89
CA GLU A 35 30.59 15.05 -3.98
C GLU A 35 30.52 16.43 -4.70
N GLY A 36 31.07 16.51 -5.89
CA GLY A 36 30.98 17.73 -6.68
C GLY A 36 29.55 18.12 -7.06
N ILE A 37 28.66 17.15 -7.26
CA ILE A 37 27.22 17.40 -7.50
C ILE A 37 26.57 17.90 -6.19
N ILE A 38 26.87 17.25 -5.06
CA ILE A 38 26.36 17.64 -3.75
C ILE A 38 26.78 19.07 -3.41
N ASP A 39 28.06 19.42 -3.61
CA ASP A 39 28.59 20.76 -3.33
C ASP A 39 27.91 21.82 -4.22
N LYS A 40 27.63 21.51 -5.49
CA LYS A 40 26.87 22.40 -6.38
C LYS A 40 25.44 22.61 -5.90
N ILE A 41 24.77 21.54 -5.47
CA ILE A 41 23.40 21.63 -4.91
C ILE A 41 23.39 22.46 -3.64
N GLU A 42 24.33 22.22 -2.73
CA GLU A 42 24.43 22.99 -1.49
C GLU A 42 24.82 24.46 -1.72
N GLY A 43 25.71 24.73 -2.68
CA GLY A 43 26.08 26.08 -3.07
C GLY A 43 24.85 26.86 -3.57
N ARG A 44 24.09 26.28 -4.50
CA ARG A 44 22.84 26.90 -5.00
C ARG A 44 21.80 27.08 -3.90
N ARG A 45 21.67 26.12 -2.98
CA ARG A 45 20.78 26.22 -1.84
C ARG A 45 21.12 27.41 -0.94
N LYS A 46 22.42 27.69 -0.70
CA LYS A 46 22.89 28.85 0.06
C LYS A 46 22.60 30.15 -0.66
N GLU A 47 22.82 30.20 -1.99
CA GLU A 47 22.53 31.36 -2.84
C GLU A 47 21.04 31.73 -2.78
N LEU A 48 20.16 30.72 -2.83
CA LEU A 48 18.72 30.91 -2.78
C LEU A 48 18.18 31.12 -1.36
N LYS A 49 19.04 31.05 -0.32
CA LYS A 49 18.64 31.12 1.09
C LYS A 49 17.57 30.09 1.47
N VAL A 50 17.58 28.93 0.83
CA VAL A 50 16.63 27.85 1.09
C VAL A 50 17.09 27.06 2.28
N GLU A 51 16.38 27.16 3.39
CA GLU A 51 16.68 26.41 4.63
C GLU A 51 16.28 24.95 4.49
N GLU A 52 15.15 24.68 3.83
CA GLU A 52 14.61 23.33 3.60
C GLU A 52 14.19 23.12 2.14
N LEU A 53 14.40 21.90 1.64
CA LEU A 53 13.89 21.51 0.32
C LEU A 53 12.42 21.15 0.45
N SER A 54 11.56 21.93 -0.18
CA SER A 54 10.12 21.74 -0.25
C SER A 54 9.62 22.04 -1.65
N PHE A 55 8.35 21.75 -1.92
CA PHE A 55 7.74 22.18 -3.19
C PHE A 55 7.76 23.70 -3.33
N ASN A 56 7.57 24.46 -2.25
CA ASN A 56 7.63 25.92 -2.27
C ASN A 56 8.98 26.40 -2.78
N SER A 57 10.08 25.91 -2.24
CA SER A 57 11.43 26.28 -2.67
C SER A 57 11.73 25.84 -4.10
N PHE A 58 11.24 24.66 -4.52
CA PHE A 58 11.33 24.20 -5.90
C PHE A 58 10.55 25.11 -6.85
N TYR A 59 9.30 25.46 -6.49
CA TYR A 59 8.46 26.33 -7.31
C TYR A 59 9.08 27.71 -7.51
N GLU A 60 9.51 28.36 -6.43
CA GLU A 60 10.17 29.66 -6.49
C GLU A 60 11.43 29.64 -7.38
N TYR A 61 12.26 28.62 -7.17
CA TYR A 61 13.45 28.43 -8.00
C TYR A 61 13.09 28.17 -9.46
N SER A 62 12.12 27.31 -9.74
CA SER A 62 11.73 26.97 -11.10
C SER A 62 11.16 28.15 -11.87
N VAL A 63 10.33 28.97 -11.22
CA VAL A 63 9.77 30.19 -11.83
C VAL A 63 10.86 31.19 -12.21
N GLN A 64 11.91 31.28 -11.43
CA GLN A 64 13.05 32.16 -11.73
C GLN A 64 13.97 31.55 -12.80
N ARG A 65 14.22 30.26 -12.74
CA ARG A 65 15.25 29.60 -13.55
C ARG A 65 14.77 29.10 -14.92
N ILE A 66 13.47 28.78 -15.07
CA ILE A 66 12.92 28.31 -16.36
C ILE A 66 13.19 29.30 -17.50
N PRO A 67 12.98 30.64 -17.35
CA PRO A 67 13.29 31.60 -18.42
C PRO A 67 14.75 31.51 -18.88
N ASP A 68 15.69 31.48 -17.93
CA ASP A 68 17.12 31.40 -18.24
C ASP A 68 17.48 30.11 -18.97
N ILE A 69 16.90 28.95 -18.52
CA ILE A 69 17.10 27.66 -19.19
C ILE A 69 16.56 27.70 -20.61
N CYS A 70 15.42 28.33 -20.82
CA CYS A 70 14.82 28.46 -22.13
C CYS A 70 15.72 29.30 -23.07
N GLU A 71 16.28 30.39 -22.57
CA GLU A 71 17.20 31.25 -23.32
C GLU A 71 18.53 30.52 -23.62
N GLU A 72 19.16 29.93 -22.59
CA GLU A 72 20.43 29.21 -22.70
C GLU A 72 20.36 28.05 -23.73
N ASN A 73 19.22 27.34 -23.77
CA ASN A 73 19.04 26.16 -24.60
C ASN A 73 18.18 26.40 -25.86
N ARG A 74 17.78 27.64 -26.10
CA ARG A 74 16.91 28.04 -27.22
C ARG A 74 15.60 27.25 -27.27
N ILE A 75 15.02 26.97 -26.08
CA ILE A 75 13.76 26.27 -25.97
C ILE A 75 12.63 27.27 -26.16
N THR A 76 11.72 26.99 -27.10
CA THR A 76 10.53 27.80 -27.37
C THR A 76 9.27 26.97 -26.99
N GLY A 77 8.21 27.67 -26.60
CA GLY A 77 6.91 27.00 -26.36
C GLY A 77 6.62 26.63 -24.91
N ILE A 78 7.48 26.99 -23.94
CA ILE A 78 7.14 26.86 -22.53
C ILE A 78 6.35 28.11 -22.11
N ASP A 79 5.07 27.90 -21.78
CA ASP A 79 4.23 28.96 -21.21
C ASP A 79 4.37 28.99 -19.69
N LEU A 80 5.13 29.94 -19.20
CA LEU A 80 5.38 30.13 -17.78
C LEU A 80 4.10 30.56 -17.02
N SER A 81 3.15 31.19 -17.69
CA SER A 81 1.87 31.58 -17.07
C SER A 81 1.00 30.36 -16.78
N THR A 82 0.90 29.45 -17.72
CA THR A 82 0.24 28.17 -17.53
C THR A 82 0.94 27.32 -16.47
N TYR A 83 2.27 27.26 -16.46
CA TYR A 83 3.03 26.59 -15.43
C TYR A 83 2.69 27.14 -14.02
N ARG A 84 2.75 28.45 -13.84
CA ARG A 84 2.41 29.12 -12.57
C ARG A 84 0.97 28.80 -12.15
N TYR A 85 0.03 28.86 -13.09
CA TYR A 85 -1.37 28.59 -12.82
C TYR A 85 -1.59 27.14 -12.35
N MET A 86 -0.97 26.16 -12.99
CA MET A 86 -1.12 24.74 -12.62
C MET A 86 -0.46 24.41 -11.27
N MET A 87 0.68 25.04 -10.97
CA MET A 87 1.45 24.74 -9.77
C MET A 87 1.01 25.48 -8.51
N LYS A 88 0.22 26.57 -8.67
CA LYS A 88 -0.19 27.44 -7.55
C LYS A 88 -0.94 26.72 -6.42
N ASP A 89 -1.70 25.66 -6.75
CA ASP A 89 -2.51 24.94 -5.77
C ASP A 89 -1.66 24.12 -4.80
N PHE A 90 -0.41 23.81 -5.15
CA PHE A 90 0.57 23.15 -4.30
C PHE A 90 1.53 24.14 -3.59
N TYR A 91 1.52 25.41 -4.00
CA TYR A 91 2.34 26.45 -3.42
C TYR A 91 1.65 27.08 -2.21
N LEU A 92 2.42 27.86 -1.44
CA LEU A 92 2.00 28.57 -0.23
C LEU A 92 0.62 29.26 -0.40
N GLY A 93 -0.34 28.90 0.45
CA GLY A 93 -1.71 29.38 0.40
C GLY A 93 -2.62 28.66 -0.62
N GLY A 94 -2.12 27.68 -1.35
CA GLY A 94 -2.90 26.85 -2.26
C GLY A 94 -3.67 25.73 -1.56
N ASN A 95 -4.70 25.17 -2.24
CA ASN A 95 -5.57 24.15 -1.67
C ASN A 95 -4.83 22.86 -1.25
N HIS A 96 -3.71 22.54 -1.90
CA HIS A 96 -2.91 21.34 -1.70
C HIS A 96 -1.51 21.65 -1.16
N GLU A 97 -1.32 22.82 -0.54
CA GLU A 97 -0.02 23.25 0.00
C GLU A 97 0.63 22.16 0.86
N LYS A 98 -0.12 21.57 1.78
CA LYS A 98 0.40 20.57 2.72
C LYS A 98 0.83 19.26 2.05
N THR A 99 0.27 18.93 0.90
CA THR A 99 0.53 17.66 0.21
C THR A 99 2.01 17.48 -0.17
N LEU A 100 2.68 18.58 -0.53
CA LEU A 100 4.06 18.56 -1.03
C LEU A 100 5.04 19.39 -0.18
N ASN A 101 4.58 20.08 0.88
CA ASN A 101 5.39 20.97 1.69
C ASN A 101 5.51 20.56 3.16
N GLU A 102 4.82 19.50 3.59
CA GLU A 102 5.06 18.96 4.91
C GLU A 102 6.40 18.26 4.96
N ASN A 103 7.12 18.47 6.08
CA ASN A 103 8.37 17.76 6.32
C ASN A 103 8.10 16.27 6.37
N MET A 104 8.75 15.50 5.50
CA MET A 104 8.71 14.05 5.59
C MET A 104 9.28 13.65 6.95
N ASP A 105 8.46 12.99 7.74
CA ASP A 105 8.94 12.31 8.92
C ASP A 105 9.91 11.21 8.45
N SER A 106 11.19 11.37 8.81
CA SER A 106 12.22 10.38 8.47
C SER A 106 11.92 8.99 9.03
N SER A 107 11.05 8.91 10.03
CA SER A 107 10.58 7.66 10.63
C SER A 107 9.90 6.74 9.61
N LEU A 108 9.23 7.28 8.58
CA LEU A 108 8.56 6.48 7.55
C LEU A 108 9.49 5.45 6.89
N PHE A 109 10.79 5.77 6.74
CA PHE A 109 11.78 4.83 6.20
C PHE A 109 12.18 3.74 7.18
N ASP A 110 12.08 3.98 8.47
CA ASP A 110 12.49 3.04 9.51
C ASP A 110 11.32 2.18 10.00
N GLU A 111 10.09 2.63 9.79
CA GLU A 111 8.91 1.86 10.14
C GLU A 111 8.84 0.53 9.37
N THR A 112 8.53 -0.54 10.11
CA THR A 112 8.44 -1.90 9.54
C THR A 112 7.07 -2.20 8.96
N PHE A 113 6.02 -1.55 9.46
CA PHE A 113 4.65 -1.68 8.98
C PHE A 113 4.06 -0.31 8.72
N VAL A 114 3.70 -0.05 7.47
CA VAL A 114 3.13 1.24 7.02
C VAL A 114 1.86 0.96 6.25
N VAL A 115 0.80 1.68 6.58
CA VAL A 115 -0.48 1.66 5.86
C VAL A 115 -0.76 3.06 5.35
N PHE A 116 -1.04 3.15 4.06
CA PHE A 116 -1.50 4.38 3.42
C PHE A 116 -3.00 4.25 3.14
N GLU A 117 -3.80 5.02 3.86
CA GLU A 117 -5.24 5.12 3.59
C GLU A 117 -5.50 6.25 2.58
N ILE A 118 -5.95 5.88 1.40
CA ILE A 118 -6.15 6.81 0.27
C ILE A 118 -7.61 6.91 -0.18
N ASP A 119 -8.56 6.33 0.57
CA ASP A 119 -9.96 6.31 0.17
C ASP A 119 -10.57 7.70 0.07
N SER A 120 -10.14 8.65 0.91
CA SER A 120 -10.62 10.04 0.91
C SER A 120 -10.25 10.84 -0.36
N ILE A 121 -9.21 10.42 -1.08
CA ILE A 121 -8.71 11.10 -2.29
C ILE A 121 -8.92 10.30 -3.56
N LYS A 122 -9.55 9.13 -3.48
CA LYS A 122 -9.69 8.18 -4.59
C LYS A 122 -10.40 8.73 -5.83
N ASP A 123 -11.31 9.67 -5.63
CA ASP A 123 -12.10 10.29 -6.68
C ASP A 123 -11.51 11.64 -7.15
N ASP A 124 -10.39 12.07 -6.56
CA ASP A 124 -9.68 13.27 -6.96
C ASP A 124 -8.70 12.94 -8.11
N PRO A 125 -8.92 13.47 -9.32
CA PRO A 125 -8.12 13.12 -10.50
C PRO A 125 -6.69 13.66 -10.43
N LEU A 126 -6.40 14.61 -9.55
CA LEU A 126 -5.07 15.21 -9.37
C LEU A 126 -4.33 14.57 -8.21
N LEU A 127 -4.96 14.49 -7.04
CA LEU A 127 -4.31 14.01 -5.82
C LEU A 127 -4.08 12.49 -5.84
N PHE A 128 -5.04 11.71 -6.32
CA PHE A 128 -4.91 10.25 -6.28
C PHE A 128 -3.67 9.74 -7.04
N PRO A 129 -3.44 10.13 -8.31
CA PRO A 129 -2.23 9.72 -9.03
C PRO A 129 -0.95 10.23 -8.36
N LEU A 130 -0.94 11.48 -7.91
CA LEU A 130 0.24 12.09 -7.29
C LEU A 130 0.64 11.38 -5.99
N VAL A 131 -0.31 11.21 -5.06
CA VAL A 131 -0.06 10.53 -3.78
C VAL A 131 0.36 9.09 -4.01
N THR A 132 -0.27 8.40 -4.96
CA THR A 132 0.08 7.02 -5.28
C THR A 132 1.51 6.91 -5.82
N LEU A 133 1.96 7.87 -6.65
CA LEU A 133 3.35 7.94 -7.10
C LEU A 133 4.32 8.15 -5.95
N ILE A 134 4.01 9.03 -4.99
CA ILE A 134 4.83 9.25 -3.80
C ILE A 134 4.95 7.96 -2.99
N ILE A 135 3.84 7.26 -2.75
CA ILE A 135 3.84 5.98 -2.03
C ILE A 135 4.73 4.95 -2.74
N MET A 136 4.62 4.87 -4.06
CA MET A 136 5.43 3.95 -4.87
C MET A 136 6.91 4.31 -4.81
N ASP A 137 7.26 5.60 -4.86
CA ASP A 137 8.65 6.04 -4.75
C ASP A 137 9.24 5.70 -3.38
N VAL A 138 8.50 5.94 -2.29
CA VAL A 138 8.89 5.52 -0.94
C VAL A 138 9.16 4.02 -0.88
N PHE A 139 8.28 3.20 -1.46
CA PHE A 139 8.51 1.76 -1.50
C PHE A 139 9.75 1.37 -2.31
N LEU A 140 9.96 1.99 -3.48
CA LEU A 140 11.15 1.78 -4.30
C LEU A 140 12.43 2.12 -3.57
N GLN A 141 12.45 3.25 -2.87
CA GLN A 141 13.61 3.65 -2.08
C GLN A 141 13.87 2.67 -0.94
N LYS A 142 12.83 2.28 -0.18
CA LYS A 142 12.94 1.22 0.83
C LYS A 142 13.45 -0.09 0.22
N MET A 143 12.93 -0.47 -0.94
CA MET A 143 13.31 -1.68 -1.64
C MET A 143 14.80 -1.69 -1.99
N ARG A 144 15.35 -0.55 -2.41
CA ARG A 144 16.76 -0.39 -2.81
C ARG A 144 17.71 -0.27 -1.62
N ILE A 145 17.30 0.43 -0.56
CA ILE A 145 18.17 0.79 0.57
C ILE A 145 18.16 -0.27 1.67
N LYS A 146 16.98 -0.77 2.05
CA LYS A 146 16.85 -1.73 3.16
C LYS A 146 17.23 -3.14 2.70
N LYS A 147 17.95 -3.88 3.57
CA LYS A 147 18.41 -5.25 3.28
C LYS A 147 17.41 -6.34 3.66
N ASN A 148 16.44 -6.04 4.50
CA ASN A 148 15.40 -6.98 4.93
C ASN A 148 14.42 -7.31 3.80
N ARG A 149 13.56 -8.31 4.01
CA ARG A 149 12.45 -8.62 3.10
C ARG A 149 11.40 -7.50 3.17
N LYS A 150 10.83 -7.18 2.02
CA LYS A 150 9.80 -6.15 1.88
C LYS A 150 8.59 -6.71 1.18
N VAL A 151 7.40 -6.30 1.61
CA VAL A 151 6.13 -6.68 0.99
C VAL A 151 5.34 -5.41 0.73
N LEU A 152 4.86 -5.26 -0.49
CA LEU A 152 3.86 -4.26 -0.86
C LEU A 152 2.57 -4.99 -1.20
N VAL A 153 1.48 -4.62 -0.54
CA VAL A 153 0.13 -5.09 -0.89
C VAL A 153 -0.68 -3.89 -1.36
N ILE A 154 -1.27 -4.02 -2.53
CA ILE A 154 -2.11 -2.99 -3.14
C ILE A 154 -3.54 -3.56 -3.15
N GLU A 155 -4.37 -3.05 -2.27
CA GLU A 155 -5.80 -3.34 -2.26
C GLU A 155 -6.54 -2.45 -3.25
N GLU A 156 -7.71 -2.89 -3.71
CA GLU A 156 -8.49 -2.18 -4.74
C GLU A 156 -7.63 -1.78 -5.95
N ALA A 157 -6.74 -2.70 -6.37
CA ALA A 157 -5.68 -2.44 -7.35
C ALA A 157 -6.22 -1.93 -8.70
N TRP A 158 -7.49 -2.19 -9.03
CA TRP A 158 -8.13 -1.73 -10.24
C TRP A 158 -8.10 -0.21 -10.41
N LYS A 159 -8.22 0.55 -9.30
CA LYS A 159 -8.12 2.02 -9.33
C LYS A 159 -6.73 2.49 -9.74
N ALA A 160 -5.70 1.88 -9.16
CA ALA A 160 -4.32 2.18 -9.50
C ALA A 160 -4.00 1.77 -10.96
N ILE A 161 -4.51 0.62 -11.39
CA ILE A 161 -4.31 0.07 -12.74
C ILE A 161 -5.00 0.92 -13.82
N ALA A 162 -6.06 1.63 -13.51
CA ALA A 162 -6.76 2.53 -14.43
C ALA A 162 -5.88 3.70 -14.90
N SER A 163 -4.90 4.12 -14.11
CA SER A 163 -3.90 5.12 -14.50
C SER A 163 -2.77 4.48 -15.30
N PRO A 164 -2.50 4.89 -16.56
CA PRO A 164 -1.40 4.34 -17.36
C PRO A 164 -0.03 4.43 -16.69
N LEU A 165 0.24 5.54 -16.01
CA LEU A 165 1.49 5.75 -15.29
C LEU A 165 1.65 4.75 -14.13
N MET A 166 0.58 4.52 -13.37
CA MET A 166 0.57 3.55 -12.28
C MET A 166 0.66 2.13 -12.80
N ALA A 167 -0.01 1.83 -13.91
CA ALA A 167 0.06 0.53 -14.56
C ALA A 167 1.51 0.18 -14.96
N GLU A 168 2.25 1.11 -15.58
CA GLU A 168 3.68 0.91 -15.91
C GLU A 168 4.52 0.74 -14.63
N TYR A 169 4.20 1.43 -13.57
CA TYR A 169 4.90 1.30 -12.29
C TYR A 169 4.68 -0.08 -11.65
N ILE A 170 3.45 -0.54 -11.59
CA ILE A 170 3.10 -1.89 -11.11
C ILE A 170 3.82 -2.95 -11.96
N LYS A 171 3.80 -2.80 -13.27
CA LYS A 171 4.53 -3.68 -14.20
C LYS A 171 6.03 -3.70 -13.91
N PHE A 172 6.65 -2.54 -13.69
CA PHE A 172 8.05 -2.45 -13.30
C PHE A 172 8.32 -3.19 -11.98
N MET A 173 7.46 -3.01 -10.98
CA MET A 173 7.57 -3.67 -9.68
C MET A 173 7.50 -5.19 -9.79
N TYR A 174 6.54 -5.73 -10.51
CA TYR A 174 6.40 -7.18 -10.74
C TYR A 174 7.63 -7.79 -11.42
N LYS A 175 8.28 -7.05 -12.32
CA LYS A 175 9.50 -7.51 -13.02
C LYS A 175 10.77 -7.39 -12.18
N THR A 176 10.81 -6.49 -11.19
CA THR A 176 12.07 -6.11 -10.53
C THR A 176 12.13 -6.42 -9.04
N ALA A 177 11.02 -6.48 -8.33
CA ALA A 177 10.96 -6.59 -6.86
C ALA A 177 11.80 -7.76 -6.32
N ARG A 178 11.77 -8.92 -6.98
CA ARG A 178 12.54 -10.10 -6.60
C ARG A 178 14.04 -9.84 -6.44
N LYS A 179 14.62 -8.97 -7.29
CA LYS A 179 16.05 -8.62 -7.24
C LYS A 179 16.45 -7.89 -5.96
N PHE A 180 15.47 -7.32 -5.27
CA PHE A 180 15.64 -6.51 -4.07
C PHE A 180 15.04 -7.16 -2.81
N TRP A 181 14.81 -8.47 -2.84
CA TRP A 181 14.18 -9.19 -1.73
C TRP A 181 12.80 -8.60 -1.37
N ALA A 182 12.08 -8.18 -2.38
CA ALA A 182 10.75 -7.63 -2.24
C ALA A 182 9.73 -8.49 -2.97
N SER A 183 8.50 -8.50 -2.48
CA SER A 183 7.32 -9.07 -3.12
C SER A 183 6.23 -8.02 -3.26
N VAL A 184 5.45 -8.15 -4.32
CA VAL A 184 4.31 -7.28 -4.61
C VAL A 184 3.08 -8.16 -4.76
N GLY A 185 2.03 -7.82 -4.05
CA GLY A 185 0.72 -8.43 -4.15
C GLY A 185 -0.32 -7.42 -4.56
N VAL A 186 -1.21 -7.80 -5.45
CA VAL A 186 -2.41 -7.04 -5.78
C VAL A 186 -3.64 -7.82 -5.32
N VAL A 187 -4.58 -7.12 -4.74
CA VAL A 187 -5.86 -7.66 -4.30
C VAL A 187 -6.96 -6.98 -5.10
N THR A 188 -7.84 -7.78 -5.68
CA THR A 188 -9.00 -7.30 -6.42
C THR A 188 -10.21 -8.20 -6.19
N GLN A 189 -11.38 -7.64 -6.30
CA GLN A 189 -12.64 -8.37 -6.18
C GLN A 189 -12.99 -9.11 -7.48
N GLU A 190 -12.59 -8.54 -8.62
CA GLU A 190 -12.86 -9.12 -9.94
C GLU A 190 -11.56 -9.21 -10.75
N ILE A 191 -11.35 -10.36 -11.39
CA ILE A 191 -10.17 -10.55 -12.23
C ILE A 191 -10.22 -9.65 -13.47
N GLN A 192 -11.41 -9.25 -13.90
CA GLN A 192 -11.63 -8.34 -15.01
C GLN A 192 -10.89 -7.01 -14.84
N ASP A 193 -10.74 -6.56 -13.60
CA ASP A 193 -10.00 -5.34 -13.27
C ASP A 193 -8.53 -5.42 -13.72
N ILE A 194 -7.93 -6.60 -13.57
CA ILE A 194 -6.54 -6.83 -14.02
C ILE A 194 -6.49 -7.04 -15.53
N ILE A 195 -7.46 -7.74 -16.10
CA ILE A 195 -7.49 -8.08 -17.54
C ILE A 195 -7.76 -6.87 -18.40
N GLY A 196 -8.55 -5.93 -17.91
CA GLY A 196 -8.92 -4.70 -18.62
C GLY A 196 -7.71 -3.79 -18.96
N SER A 197 -6.58 -3.97 -18.27
CA SER A 197 -5.34 -3.25 -18.58
C SER A 197 -4.36 -4.16 -19.31
N GLU A 198 -4.15 -3.94 -20.60
CA GLU A 198 -3.15 -4.69 -21.38
C GLU A 198 -1.73 -4.50 -20.83
N ILE A 199 -1.43 -3.32 -20.25
CA ILE A 199 -0.12 -2.99 -19.68
C ILE A 199 0.22 -3.91 -18.50
N VAL A 200 -0.76 -4.18 -17.64
CA VAL A 200 -0.55 -4.84 -16.34
C VAL A 200 -0.84 -6.33 -16.41
N LYS A 201 -1.82 -6.72 -17.22
CA LYS A 201 -2.28 -8.10 -17.37
C LYS A 201 -1.14 -9.11 -17.50
N GLU A 202 -0.30 -8.93 -18.51
CA GLU A 202 0.82 -9.86 -18.74
C GLU A 202 1.85 -9.79 -17.61
N ALA A 203 2.11 -8.59 -17.08
CA ALA A 203 3.09 -8.42 -16.04
C ALA A 203 2.68 -9.10 -14.73
N ILE A 204 1.44 -8.95 -14.30
CA ILE A 204 0.93 -9.58 -13.07
C ILE A 204 0.82 -11.09 -13.27
N ILE A 205 0.17 -11.54 -14.33
CA ILE A 205 -0.13 -12.96 -14.52
C ILE A 205 1.17 -13.77 -14.72
N ASN A 206 2.08 -13.28 -15.56
CA ASN A 206 3.29 -14.02 -15.89
C ASN A 206 4.38 -13.96 -14.81
N ASN A 207 4.32 -12.97 -13.91
CA ASN A 207 5.32 -12.82 -12.84
C ASN A 207 4.78 -13.10 -11.45
N SER A 208 3.53 -13.55 -11.31
CA SER A 208 2.97 -13.96 -10.03
C SER A 208 3.35 -15.41 -9.74
N ASP A 209 4.22 -15.62 -8.77
CA ASP A 209 4.59 -16.94 -8.28
C ASP A 209 3.48 -17.61 -7.47
N VAL A 210 2.59 -16.80 -6.88
CA VAL A 210 1.49 -17.26 -6.01
C VAL A 210 0.19 -16.64 -6.47
N VAL A 211 -0.83 -17.48 -6.60
CA VAL A 211 -2.22 -17.08 -6.86
C VAL A 211 -3.07 -17.58 -5.70
N MET A 212 -3.82 -16.66 -5.09
CA MET A 212 -4.76 -16.96 -4.02
C MET A 212 -6.18 -16.63 -4.49
N LEU A 213 -7.10 -17.58 -4.34
CA LEU A 213 -8.50 -17.38 -4.69
C LEU A 213 -9.38 -17.71 -3.48
N LEU A 214 -10.24 -16.77 -3.13
CA LEU A 214 -11.34 -17.00 -2.21
C LEU A 214 -12.51 -17.66 -2.95
N ASP A 215 -13.65 -17.81 -2.31
CA ASP A 215 -14.84 -18.44 -2.87
C ASP A 215 -15.26 -17.80 -4.22
N GLN A 216 -15.25 -18.61 -5.25
CA GLN A 216 -15.57 -18.22 -6.62
C GLN A 216 -16.96 -18.73 -7.08
N SER A 217 -17.81 -19.16 -6.15
CA SER A 217 -19.12 -19.74 -6.47
C SER A 217 -20.02 -18.80 -7.26
N LYS A 218 -19.90 -17.49 -7.06
CA LYS A 218 -20.63 -16.45 -7.81
C LYS A 218 -20.26 -16.40 -9.29
N PHE A 219 -19.05 -16.82 -9.64
CA PHE A 219 -18.50 -16.72 -11.00
C PHE A 219 -18.49 -18.04 -11.75
N LYS A 220 -19.16 -19.06 -11.24
CA LYS A 220 -19.10 -20.44 -11.77
C LYS A 220 -19.40 -20.50 -13.26
N GLU A 221 -20.39 -19.77 -13.74
CA GLU A 221 -20.79 -19.77 -15.16
C GLU A 221 -19.78 -19.04 -16.08
N ARG A 222 -18.94 -18.17 -15.55
CA ARG A 222 -17.92 -17.41 -16.29
C ARG A 222 -16.51 -17.83 -15.95
N PHE A 223 -16.36 -18.94 -15.21
CA PHE A 223 -15.07 -19.33 -14.65
C PHE A 223 -14.06 -19.80 -15.71
N ASP A 224 -14.50 -20.19 -16.89
CA ASP A 224 -13.61 -20.60 -17.99
C ASP A 224 -12.66 -19.48 -18.42
N THR A 225 -13.10 -18.24 -18.39
CA THR A 225 -12.23 -17.09 -18.64
C THR A 225 -11.13 -16.99 -17.56
N ILE A 226 -11.49 -17.09 -16.29
CA ILE A 226 -10.57 -17.07 -15.15
C ILE A 226 -9.58 -18.24 -15.25
N LYS A 227 -10.09 -19.44 -15.54
CA LYS A 227 -9.31 -20.65 -15.74
C LYS A 227 -8.23 -20.45 -16.81
N THR A 228 -8.62 -19.94 -17.97
CA THR A 228 -7.71 -19.73 -19.11
C THR A 228 -6.64 -18.70 -18.77
N ILE A 229 -7.02 -17.59 -18.20
CA ILE A 229 -6.12 -16.47 -17.89
C ILE A 229 -5.11 -16.86 -16.82
N LEU A 230 -5.56 -17.50 -15.74
CA LEU A 230 -4.69 -17.94 -14.66
C LEU A 230 -3.99 -19.27 -14.97
N GLY A 231 -4.26 -19.92 -16.11
CA GLY A 231 -3.70 -21.22 -16.47
C GLY A 231 -4.03 -22.30 -15.44
N LEU A 232 -5.30 -22.32 -14.96
CA LEU A 232 -5.76 -23.31 -13.98
C LEU A 232 -6.09 -24.65 -14.67
N THR A 233 -5.75 -25.74 -13.99
CA THR A 233 -6.12 -27.09 -14.43
C THR A 233 -7.57 -27.43 -14.04
N ASP A 234 -8.16 -28.49 -14.62
CA ASP A 234 -9.47 -28.98 -14.20
C ASP A 234 -9.48 -29.44 -12.73
N VAL A 235 -8.33 -29.91 -12.24
CA VAL A 235 -8.17 -30.29 -10.83
C VAL A 235 -8.20 -29.06 -9.95
N ASP A 236 -7.54 -27.96 -10.36
CA ASP A 236 -7.57 -26.68 -9.63
C ASP A 236 -8.99 -26.14 -9.56
N CYS A 237 -9.73 -26.17 -10.67
CA CYS A 237 -11.12 -25.73 -10.71
C CYS A 237 -12.00 -26.53 -9.74
N LYS A 238 -11.83 -27.87 -9.71
CA LYS A 238 -12.55 -28.71 -8.74
C LYS A 238 -12.23 -28.31 -7.29
N LYS A 239 -10.95 -28.08 -6.96
CA LYS A 239 -10.53 -27.61 -5.63
C LYS A 239 -11.14 -26.26 -5.29
N ILE A 240 -11.10 -25.28 -6.19
CA ILE A 240 -11.63 -23.93 -5.98
C ILE A 240 -13.12 -23.99 -5.64
N PHE A 241 -13.89 -24.82 -6.32
CA PHE A 241 -15.32 -24.95 -6.04
C PHE A 241 -15.67 -25.78 -4.81
N THR A 242 -14.69 -26.30 -4.06
CA THR A 242 -14.91 -26.89 -2.72
C THR A 242 -14.73 -25.88 -1.58
N ILE A 243 -14.23 -24.68 -1.86
CA ILE A 243 -13.99 -23.65 -0.86
C ILE A 243 -15.27 -23.34 -0.08
N ASN A 244 -15.17 -23.30 1.23
CA ASN A 244 -16.25 -23.03 2.21
C ASN A 244 -17.44 -24.02 2.14
N ARG A 245 -17.27 -25.19 1.52
CA ARG A 245 -18.30 -26.26 1.49
C ARG A 245 -18.10 -27.31 2.58
N LEU A 246 -16.92 -27.36 3.16
CA LEU A 246 -16.67 -28.26 4.28
C LEU A 246 -17.37 -27.72 5.51
N GLU A 247 -18.23 -28.53 6.11
CA GLU A 247 -18.78 -28.23 7.42
C GLU A 247 -17.65 -28.28 8.45
N ASN A 248 -17.54 -27.22 9.26
CA ASN A 248 -16.60 -27.19 10.35
C ASN A 248 -17.05 -28.09 11.49
N LYS A 249 -16.67 -29.36 11.44
CA LYS A 249 -17.10 -30.41 12.36
C LYS A 249 -16.56 -30.26 13.79
N GLU A 250 -15.60 -29.34 14.02
CA GLU A 250 -14.93 -29.21 15.33
C GLU A 250 -15.34 -27.95 16.12
N GLY A 251 -16.45 -27.31 15.74
CA GLY A 251 -16.94 -26.10 16.42
C GLY A 251 -16.15 -24.83 16.14
N ARG A 252 -15.23 -24.86 15.19
CA ARG A 252 -14.44 -23.68 14.76
C ARG A 252 -15.30 -22.72 13.96
N SER A 253 -15.65 -21.59 14.53
CA SER A 253 -16.59 -20.63 13.93
C SER A 253 -15.96 -19.67 12.92
N PHE A 254 -14.64 -19.51 12.99
CA PHE A 254 -13.88 -18.54 12.16
C PHE A 254 -12.99 -19.22 11.12
N PHE A 255 -13.29 -20.43 10.79
CA PHE A 255 -12.62 -21.18 9.74
C PHE A 255 -13.08 -20.66 8.37
N ARG A 256 -12.13 -20.28 7.53
CA ARG A 256 -12.33 -19.94 6.12
C ARG A 256 -11.35 -20.71 5.28
N GLU A 257 -11.73 -21.02 4.06
CA GLU A 257 -10.86 -21.72 3.14
C GLU A 257 -10.37 -20.79 2.04
N VAL A 258 -9.14 -21.01 1.62
CA VAL A 258 -8.49 -20.30 0.52
C VAL A 258 -7.79 -21.30 -0.39
N PHE A 259 -7.99 -21.15 -1.69
CA PHE A 259 -7.18 -21.86 -2.67
C PHE A 259 -5.88 -21.11 -2.87
N ILE A 260 -4.76 -21.82 -2.78
CA ILE A 260 -3.42 -21.27 -3.03
C ILE A 260 -2.75 -22.16 -4.07
N ARG A 261 -2.26 -21.52 -5.13
CA ARG A 261 -1.37 -22.15 -6.11
C ARG A 261 -0.01 -21.47 -6.08
N ARG A 262 1.04 -22.28 -6.03
CA ARG A 262 2.44 -21.84 -6.13
C ARG A 262 3.12 -22.70 -7.18
N GLY A 263 3.46 -22.10 -8.31
CA GLY A 263 4.00 -22.83 -9.46
C GLY A 263 3.02 -23.92 -9.90
N THR A 264 3.47 -25.19 -9.87
CA THR A 264 2.67 -26.37 -10.24
C THR A 264 1.88 -26.99 -9.08
N THR A 265 2.12 -26.55 -7.86
CA THR A 265 1.47 -27.09 -6.66
C THR A 265 0.27 -26.23 -6.27
N SER A 266 -0.86 -26.86 -6.01
CA SER A 266 -2.07 -26.18 -5.55
C SER A 266 -2.78 -26.95 -4.43
N GLY A 267 -3.43 -26.21 -3.56
CA GLY A 267 -4.22 -26.78 -2.46
C GLY A 267 -5.29 -25.83 -1.98
N VAL A 268 -6.25 -26.37 -1.24
CA VAL A 268 -7.19 -25.58 -0.43
C VAL A 268 -6.73 -25.66 1.01
N TYR A 269 -6.59 -24.53 1.65
CA TYR A 269 -6.07 -24.39 3.00
C TYR A 269 -7.10 -23.74 3.88
N GLY A 270 -7.25 -24.25 5.09
CA GLY A 270 -8.06 -23.62 6.11
C GLY A 270 -7.30 -22.52 6.83
N VAL A 271 -7.93 -21.39 6.97
CA VAL A 271 -7.44 -20.26 7.76
C VAL A 271 -8.41 -20.07 8.92
N GLU A 272 -7.90 -20.06 10.11
CA GLU A 272 -8.66 -19.79 11.32
C GLU A 272 -8.02 -18.62 12.06
N GLU A 273 -8.86 -17.68 12.46
CA GLU A 273 -8.42 -16.49 13.19
C GLU A 273 -8.91 -16.58 14.65
N PRO A 274 -8.07 -16.19 15.65
CA PRO A 274 -8.53 -15.94 16.99
C PRO A 274 -9.64 -14.87 17.01
N ARG A 275 -10.55 -14.96 17.97
CA ARG A 275 -11.66 -13.99 18.09
C ARG A 275 -11.16 -12.56 18.29
N GLU A 276 -10.07 -12.39 18.99
CA GLU A 276 -9.42 -11.11 19.21
C GLU A 276 -8.94 -10.48 17.90
N CYS A 277 -8.31 -11.27 17.02
CA CYS A 277 -7.90 -10.81 15.68
C CYS A 277 -9.14 -10.46 14.85
N TYR A 278 -10.16 -11.31 14.84
CA TYR A 278 -11.40 -11.05 14.14
C TYR A 278 -12.04 -9.72 14.57
N MET A 279 -12.15 -9.49 15.88
CA MET A 279 -12.72 -8.26 16.44
C MET A 279 -11.88 -7.00 16.15
N THR A 280 -10.57 -7.17 15.95
CA THR A 280 -9.69 -6.06 15.54
C THR A 280 -10.02 -5.57 14.13
N TYR A 281 -10.35 -6.49 13.22
CA TYR A 281 -10.52 -6.19 11.80
C TYR A 281 -11.98 -6.18 11.34
N THR A 282 -12.94 -6.53 12.19
CA THR A 282 -14.35 -6.54 11.79
C THR A 282 -14.83 -5.20 11.26
N THR A 283 -15.57 -5.23 10.16
CA THR A 283 -16.25 -4.07 9.57
C THR A 283 -17.75 -4.06 9.87
N GLU A 284 -18.27 -5.12 10.48
CA GLU A 284 -19.68 -5.27 10.81
C GLU A 284 -20.13 -4.23 11.85
N ARG A 285 -21.14 -3.45 11.48
CA ARG A 285 -21.60 -2.30 12.27
C ARG A 285 -22.02 -2.70 13.68
N ALA A 286 -22.82 -3.75 13.82
CA ALA A 286 -23.32 -4.21 15.12
C ALA A 286 -22.18 -4.65 16.05
N GLU A 287 -21.14 -5.30 15.51
CA GLU A 287 -19.97 -5.73 16.26
C GLU A 287 -19.14 -4.55 16.72
N LYS A 288 -18.94 -3.54 15.83
CA LYS A 288 -18.26 -2.29 16.21
C LYS A 288 -19.00 -1.51 17.29
N GLU A 289 -20.33 -1.45 17.23
CA GLU A 289 -21.15 -0.77 18.23
C GLU A 289 -21.05 -1.50 19.58
N ALA A 290 -21.14 -2.82 19.60
CA ALA A 290 -20.95 -3.63 20.82
C ALA A 290 -19.57 -3.43 21.44
N LEU A 291 -18.51 -3.39 20.63
CA LEU A 291 -17.15 -3.14 21.12
C LEU A 291 -16.98 -1.73 21.69
N LYS A 292 -17.61 -0.72 21.08
CA LYS A 292 -17.62 0.66 21.61
C LYS A 292 -18.33 0.73 22.98
N LEU A 293 -19.37 -0.08 23.21
CA LEU A 293 -20.01 -0.18 24.53
C LEU A 293 -19.02 -0.70 25.57
N TYR A 294 -18.30 -1.78 25.28
CA TYR A 294 -17.28 -2.30 26.18
C TYR A 294 -16.21 -1.26 26.50
N LYS A 295 -15.64 -0.59 25.47
CA LYS A 295 -14.64 0.44 25.69
C LYS A 295 -15.14 1.59 26.56
N ARG A 296 -16.38 2.04 26.34
CA ARG A 296 -16.99 3.14 27.09
C ARG A 296 -17.25 2.78 28.55
N GLU A 297 -17.86 1.62 28.80
CA GLU A 297 -18.25 1.24 30.14
C GLU A 297 -17.07 0.83 31.01
N LEU A 298 -16.10 0.14 30.43
CA LEU A 298 -14.90 -0.28 31.14
C LEU A 298 -13.85 0.84 31.25
N GLN A 299 -14.03 1.96 30.54
CA GLN A 299 -13.09 3.10 30.48
C GLN A 299 -11.64 2.64 30.18
N CYS A 300 -11.49 1.69 29.28
CA CYS A 300 -10.24 1.00 28.98
C CYS A 300 -9.73 1.29 27.56
N SER A 301 -8.52 0.82 27.25
CA SER A 301 -7.97 0.87 25.90
C SER A 301 -8.80 0.01 24.93
N HIS A 302 -8.61 0.23 23.62
CA HIS A 302 -9.31 -0.56 22.61
C HIS A 302 -8.95 -2.05 22.69
N GLN A 303 -7.69 -2.36 22.96
CA GLN A 303 -7.24 -3.74 23.12
C GLN A 303 -7.88 -4.42 24.33
N GLU A 304 -7.88 -3.77 25.48
CA GLU A 304 -8.53 -4.30 26.69
C GLU A 304 -10.03 -4.52 26.50
N ALA A 305 -10.69 -3.63 25.73
CA ALA A 305 -12.09 -3.79 25.36
C ALA A 305 -12.33 -5.05 24.49
N ILE A 306 -11.46 -5.29 23.52
CA ILE A 306 -11.51 -6.50 22.67
C ILE A 306 -11.34 -7.75 23.54
N GLU A 307 -10.35 -7.76 24.42
CA GLU A 307 -10.09 -8.90 25.31
C GLU A 307 -11.28 -9.18 26.25
N ALA A 308 -11.87 -8.15 26.84
CA ALA A 308 -13.04 -8.28 27.70
C ALA A 308 -14.27 -8.80 26.91
N TYR A 309 -14.50 -8.23 25.74
CA TYR A 309 -15.57 -8.65 24.83
C TYR A 309 -15.41 -10.12 24.43
N CYS A 310 -14.21 -10.53 24.03
CA CYS A 310 -13.93 -11.92 23.64
C CYS A 310 -14.05 -12.90 24.80
N ARG A 311 -13.66 -12.51 26.03
CA ARG A 311 -13.89 -13.32 27.23
C ARG A 311 -15.38 -13.58 27.45
N ASP A 312 -16.20 -12.56 27.44
CA ASP A 312 -17.65 -12.69 27.61
C ASP A 312 -18.27 -13.49 26.47
N TRP A 313 -17.82 -13.23 25.22
CA TRP A 313 -18.29 -14.02 24.10
C TRP A 313 -17.95 -15.52 24.25
N ASN A 314 -16.74 -15.85 24.63
CA ASN A 314 -16.35 -17.24 24.88
C ASN A 314 -17.23 -17.88 25.96
N THR A 315 -17.51 -17.15 27.05
CA THR A 315 -18.32 -17.62 28.16
C THR A 315 -19.81 -17.75 27.82
N SER A 316 -20.28 -16.96 26.83
CA SER A 316 -21.70 -16.95 26.44
C SER A 316 -22.20 -18.22 25.76
N GLY A 317 -21.28 -19.07 25.25
CA GLY A 317 -21.61 -20.25 24.44
C GLY A 317 -22.13 -19.90 23.01
N ILE A 318 -22.19 -18.62 22.63
CA ILE A 318 -22.63 -18.19 21.31
C ILE A 318 -21.48 -18.37 20.31
N GLY A 319 -21.64 -19.23 19.33
CA GLY A 319 -20.58 -19.52 18.37
C GLY A 319 -20.27 -18.41 17.34
N LYS A 320 -21.27 -17.60 17.00
CA LYS A 320 -21.15 -16.56 15.93
C LYS A 320 -21.03 -15.16 16.54
N ALA A 321 -20.23 -14.29 15.89
CA ALA A 321 -19.97 -12.92 16.31
C ALA A 321 -21.22 -12.04 16.31
N LEU A 322 -21.93 -12.00 15.21
CA LEU A 322 -23.09 -11.12 15.02
C LEU A 322 -24.21 -11.37 16.04
N PRO A 323 -24.66 -12.61 16.34
CA PRO A 323 -25.64 -12.87 17.41
C PRO A 323 -25.17 -12.44 18.80
N PHE A 324 -23.88 -12.59 19.10
CA PHE A 324 -23.33 -12.10 20.36
C PHE A 324 -23.34 -10.57 20.44
N ALA A 325 -22.90 -9.90 19.36
CA ALA A 325 -22.95 -8.45 19.27
C ALA A 325 -24.37 -7.90 19.40
N GLN A 326 -25.35 -8.52 18.77
CA GLN A 326 -26.77 -8.14 18.90
C GLN A 326 -27.23 -8.24 20.36
N LYS A 327 -26.90 -9.34 21.06
CA LYS A 327 -27.21 -9.51 22.47
C LYS A 327 -26.60 -8.43 23.37
N VAL A 328 -25.36 -8.04 23.09
CA VAL A 328 -24.67 -6.93 23.80
C VAL A 328 -25.39 -5.59 23.54
N ASN A 329 -25.70 -5.31 22.28
CA ASN A 329 -26.36 -4.07 21.88
C ASN A 329 -27.79 -3.98 22.44
N GLU A 330 -28.53 -5.07 22.49
CA GLU A 330 -29.87 -5.15 23.11
C GLU A 330 -29.80 -4.93 24.63
N ALA A 331 -28.78 -5.47 25.29
CA ALA A 331 -28.55 -5.26 26.72
C ALA A 331 -28.09 -3.81 27.01
N GLY A 332 -27.49 -3.13 26.04
CA GLY A 332 -26.97 -1.77 26.18
C GLY A 332 -25.82 -1.63 27.19
N CYS A 333 -25.24 -2.72 27.64
CA CYS A 333 -24.19 -2.77 28.66
C CYS A 333 -23.24 -3.97 28.48
N VAL A 334 -22.11 -3.93 29.19
CA VAL A 334 -21.17 -5.05 29.30
C VAL A 334 -21.86 -6.22 30.02
N LEU A 335 -21.77 -7.41 29.44
CA LEU A 335 -22.50 -8.59 29.95
C LEU A 335 -21.89 -9.18 31.22
N ASN A 336 -20.58 -8.97 31.47
CA ASN A 336 -19.82 -9.45 32.65
C ASN A 336 -20.06 -10.93 32.95
N LEU A 337 -20.11 -11.79 31.96
CA LEU A 337 -20.45 -13.20 32.08
C LEU A 337 -19.41 -14.00 32.92
N THR A 338 -18.14 -13.54 32.87
CA THR A 338 -17.04 -14.17 33.62
C THR A 338 -17.19 -14.03 35.15
N THR A 339 -17.78 -12.95 35.63
CA THR A 339 -17.99 -12.72 37.08
C THR A 339 -19.16 -13.49 37.64
N LYS A 340 -20.09 -13.99 36.80
CA LYS A 340 -21.26 -14.76 37.22
C LYS A 340 -21.00 -16.26 37.42
N ILE A 341 -19.82 -16.76 37.03
CA ILE A 341 -19.46 -18.19 37.19
C ILE A 341 -18.76 -18.44 38.54
N THR A 342 -18.27 -17.40 39.21
CA THR A 342 -17.58 -17.47 40.50
C THR A 342 -18.47 -17.11 41.70
N SER A 343 -19.75 -16.90 41.51
CA SER A 343 -20.77 -16.72 42.54
C SER A 343 -21.79 -17.86 42.45
#